data_9f5e30249ea0458b9e454fc4008a7fb9
#
_entry.id   9f5e30249ea0458b9e454fc4008a7fb9
#
_cell.length_a   1.000
_cell.length_b   1.000
_cell.length_c   1.000
_cell.angle_alpha   90.00
_cell.angle_beta   90.00
_cell.angle_gamma   90.00
#
_symmetry.space_group_name_H-M   'P 1'
#
loop_
_entity.id
_entity.type
_entity.pdbx_description
1 polymer ?
#
loop_
_entity_poly.entity_id
_entity_poly.type
_entity_poly.pdbx_seq_one_letter_code
_entity_poly.pdbx_strand_id
1 'polypeptide(L)'
;MDFIRKKIKFKKHIDFNFVSHALDVNDHDTIFSGTWYDRKILQSVMQIRNVGKNQEFKSVYDQIKKRCIKKQKNYDLDLFMSWVMGTRSITHKDEYDVWILGCHGRTLYKVGYKEIIVEKGDLLYIPKNTIHTAIGLDPRIILSLGIYND
;
A
#
# COMPACT_ATOMS: atom_id res chain seq x y z
N MET A 1 6.50 15.71 2.08
CA MET A 1 6.75 14.25 1.90
C MET A 1 7.74 13.80 2.95
N ASP A 2 7.34 12.86 3.78
CA ASP A 2 8.19 12.28 4.82
C ASP A 2 8.50 10.82 4.45
N PHE A 3 9.75 10.41 4.67
CA PHE A 3 10.18 9.06 4.44
C PHE A 3 10.93 8.52 5.65
N ILE A 4 10.46 7.38 6.19
CA ILE A 4 10.98 6.77 7.40
C ILE A 4 11.31 5.31 7.12
N ARG A 5 12.58 4.94 7.28
CA ARG A 5 13.02 3.56 7.02
C ARG A 5 12.72 2.61 8.18
N LYS A 6 12.31 1.39 7.83
CA LYS A 6 12.22 0.21 8.71
C LYS A 6 11.54 0.47 10.06
N LYS A 7 10.47 1.29 10.04
CA LYS A 7 9.73 1.65 11.26
C LYS A 7 8.66 0.63 11.67
N ILE A 8 8.12 -0.08 10.70
CA ILE A 8 7.10 -1.10 10.99
C ILE A 8 7.75 -2.46 11.13
N LYS A 9 7.36 -3.17 12.18
CA LYS A 9 7.80 -4.54 12.46
C LYS A 9 6.67 -5.50 12.13
N PHE A 10 6.98 -6.50 11.35
CA PHE A 10 6.03 -7.53 10.95
C PHE A 10 6.14 -8.74 11.91
N LYS A 11 5.03 -9.16 12.47
CA LYS A 11 4.95 -10.43 13.19
C LYS A 11 5.05 -11.62 12.21
N LYS A 12 4.43 -11.47 11.05
CA LYS A 12 4.53 -12.38 9.92
C LYS A 12 4.90 -11.58 8.68
N HIS A 13 5.69 -12.15 7.79
CA HIS A 13 6.01 -11.52 6.52
C HIS A 13 4.74 -11.45 5.65
N ILE A 14 4.41 -10.25 5.17
CA ILE A 14 3.29 -10.07 4.24
C ILE A 14 3.82 -10.29 2.82
N ASP A 15 3.79 -11.53 2.40
CA ASP A 15 4.09 -11.98 1.04
C ASP A 15 2.81 -12.43 0.32
N PHE A 16 2.94 -12.96 -0.89
CA PHE A 16 1.78 -13.42 -1.66
C PHE A 16 1.02 -14.56 -1.00
N ASN A 17 1.71 -15.48 -0.33
CA ASN A 17 1.07 -16.56 0.42
C ASN A 17 0.28 -16.03 1.62
N PHE A 18 0.83 -15.06 2.34
CA PHE A 18 0.12 -14.39 3.44
C PHE A 18 -1.18 -13.73 2.95
N VAL A 19 -1.11 -12.99 1.84
CA VAL A 19 -2.29 -12.31 1.28
C VAL A 19 -3.34 -13.33 0.85
N SER A 20 -2.95 -14.38 0.15
CA SER A 20 -3.87 -15.45 -0.26
C SER A 20 -4.57 -16.08 0.94
N HIS A 21 -3.82 -16.47 1.97
CA HIS A 21 -4.37 -17.03 3.19
C HIS A 21 -5.32 -16.05 3.90
N ALA A 22 -4.93 -14.79 4.03
CA ALA A 22 -5.74 -13.79 4.70
C ALA A 22 -7.09 -13.57 4.01
N LEU A 23 -7.11 -13.57 2.68
CA LEU A 23 -8.34 -13.44 1.89
C LEU A 23 -9.23 -14.68 2.05
N ASP A 24 -8.67 -15.86 2.06
CA ASP A 24 -9.43 -17.12 2.18
C ASP A 24 -10.08 -17.27 3.56
N VAL A 25 -9.43 -16.79 4.62
CA VAL A 25 -9.87 -17.01 6.00
C VAL A 25 -10.79 -15.91 6.50
N ASN A 26 -10.58 -14.67 6.06
CA ASN A 26 -11.24 -13.47 6.62
C ASN A 26 -11.81 -12.56 5.52
N ASP A 27 -12.43 -13.12 4.52
CA ASP A 27 -12.81 -12.43 3.29
C ASP A 27 -14.08 -11.56 3.39
N HIS A 28 -14.80 -11.55 4.53
CA HIS A 28 -16.14 -10.95 4.61
C HIS A 28 -16.19 -9.44 4.33
N ASP A 29 -15.12 -8.70 4.64
CA ASP A 29 -15.05 -7.25 4.53
C ASP A 29 -14.02 -6.75 3.52
N THR A 30 -13.28 -7.66 2.90
CA THR A 30 -12.24 -7.33 1.92
C THR A 30 -12.83 -7.35 0.52
N ILE A 31 -12.66 -6.26 -0.20
CA ILE A 31 -13.22 -6.09 -1.55
C ILE A 31 -12.10 -6.03 -2.57
N PHE A 32 -12.07 -7.02 -3.47
CA PHE A 32 -11.22 -6.96 -4.66
C PHE A 32 -11.79 -5.91 -5.61
N SER A 33 -11.00 -4.87 -5.90
CA SER A 33 -11.43 -3.79 -6.80
C SER A 33 -10.98 -3.92 -8.24
N GLY A 34 -10.35 -5.05 -8.57
CA GLY A 34 -9.89 -5.36 -9.93
C GLY A 34 -8.44 -4.94 -10.20
N THR A 35 -8.11 -4.84 -11.47
CA THR A 35 -6.80 -4.43 -11.95
C THR A 35 -6.86 -3.02 -12.52
N TRP A 36 -5.82 -2.23 -12.27
CA TRP A 36 -5.77 -0.84 -12.74
C TRP A 36 -5.54 -0.71 -14.25
N TYR A 37 -5.13 -1.78 -14.89
CA TYR A 37 -4.91 -1.79 -16.33
C TYR A 37 -5.44 -3.08 -16.92
N ASP A 38 -6.30 -2.96 -17.88
CA ASP A 38 -6.88 -4.04 -18.68
C ASP A 38 -5.88 -4.66 -19.68
N ARG A 39 -4.67 -4.86 -19.22
CA ARG A 39 -3.67 -5.58 -20.00
C ARG A 39 -3.52 -6.99 -19.46
N LYS A 40 -2.48 -7.66 -19.74
CA LYS A 40 -2.20 -8.99 -19.21
C LYS A 40 -2.14 -8.94 -17.69
N ILE A 41 -2.81 -9.85 -17.00
CA ILE A 41 -2.90 -9.90 -15.53
C ILE A 41 -1.53 -9.74 -14.87
N LEU A 42 -0.50 -10.42 -15.38
CA LEU A 42 0.85 -10.32 -14.82
C LEU A 42 1.48 -8.93 -14.92
N GLN A 43 0.97 -8.07 -15.80
CA GLN A 43 1.43 -6.69 -15.97
C GLN A 43 0.54 -5.67 -15.27
N SER A 44 -0.43 -6.13 -14.51
CA SER A 44 -1.39 -5.29 -13.81
C SER A 44 -0.96 -5.03 -12.37
N VAL A 45 -1.41 -3.90 -11.83
CA VAL A 45 -1.41 -3.64 -10.40
C VAL A 45 -2.77 -4.03 -9.86
N MET A 46 -2.81 -4.95 -8.90
CA MET A 46 -4.03 -5.37 -8.23
C MET A 46 -4.24 -4.53 -6.98
N GLN A 47 -5.46 -4.07 -6.79
CA GLN A 47 -5.88 -3.36 -5.59
C GLN A 47 -6.90 -4.21 -4.82
N ILE A 48 -6.67 -4.37 -3.52
CA ILE A 48 -7.61 -5.00 -2.60
C ILE A 48 -7.96 -3.99 -1.53
N ARG A 49 -9.23 -3.62 -1.44
CA ARG A 49 -9.70 -2.60 -0.53
C ARG A 49 -10.02 -3.15 0.86
N ASN A 50 -9.96 -2.26 1.85
CA ASN A 50 -10.40 -2.52 3.22
C ASN A 50 -9.69 -3.68 3.92
N VAL A 51 -8.44 -3.93 3.59
CA VAL A 51 -7.66 -4.99 4.26
C VAL A 51 -7.45 -4.70 5.75
N GLY A 52 -7.62 -3.45 6.18
CA GLY A 52 -7.58 -3.08 7.59
C GLY A 52 -8.67 -3.72 8.45
N LYS A 53 -9.78 -4.16 7.85
CA LYS A 53 -10.84 -4.92 8.50
C LYS A 53 -10.53 -6.41 8.63
N ASN A 54 -9.54 -6.90 7.94
CA ASN A 54 -9.11 -8.28 7.98
C ASN A 54 -8.18 -8.52 9.19
N GLN A 55 -8.48 -9.52 10.00
CA GLN A 55 -7.77 -9.82 11.25
C GLN A 55 -6.27 -10.11 11.04
N GLU A 56 -5.90 -10.69 9.92
CA GLU A 56 -4.50 -11.00 9.62
C GLU A 56 -3.63 -9.75 9.46
N PHE A 57 -4.21 -8.62 9.06
CA PHE A 57 -3.53 -7.33 8.91
C PHE A 57 -3.55 -6.47 10.18
N LYS A 58 -4.27 -6.90 11.23
CA LYS A 58 -4.50 -6.08 12.43
C LYS A 58 -3.21 -5.56 13.07
N SER A 59 -2.21 -6.39 13.22
CA SER A 59 -0.94 -6.02 13.87
C SER A 59 -0.23 -4.87 13.14
N VAL A 60 -0.14 -4.96 11.82
CA VAL A 60 0.47 -3.93 10.98
C VAL A 60 -0.41 -2.68 10.94
N TYR A 61 -1.71 -2.85 10.80
CA TYR A 61 -2.65 -1.74 10.76
C TYR A 61 -2.62 -0.90 12.03
N ASP A 62 -2.58 -1.54 13.19
CA ASP A 62 -2.50 -0.83 14.48
C ASP A 62 -1.19 -0.03 14.61
N GLN A 63 -0.08 -0.57 14.14
CA GLN A 63 1.20 0.14 14.14
C GLN A 63 1.16 1.37 13.22
N ILE A 64 0.60 1.25 12.02
CA ILE A 64 0.49 2.36 11.08
C ILE A 64 -0.42 3.44 11.67
N LYS A 65 -1.59 3.07 12.17
CA LYS A 65 -2.53 4.02 12.80
C LYS A 65 -1.86 4.80 13.93
N LYS A 66 -1.20 4.11 14.83
CA LYS A 66 -0.52 4.74 15.97
C LYS A 66 0.53 5.78 15.54
N ARG A 67 1.20 5.55 14.41
CA ARG A 67 2.26 6.44 13.93
C ARG A 67 1.75 7.55 13.04
N CYS A 68 0.76 7.26 12.23
CA CYS A 68 0.37 8.13 11.11
C CYS A 68 -0.90 8.94 11.40
N ILE A 69 -1.76 8.48 12.29
CA ILE A 69 -3.02 9.15 12.60
C ILE A 69 -2.89 9.92 13.91
N LYS A 70 -2.83 11.24 13.81
CA LYS A 70 -2.70 12.14 14.97
C LYS A 70 -4.04 12.62 15.52
N LYS A 71 -5.10 12.55 14.73
CA LYS A 71 -6.47 12.98 15.11
C LYS A 71 -7.45 11.93 14.61
N GLN A 72 -8.63 11.86 15.25
CA GLN A 72 -9.71 11.02 14.76
C GLN A 72 -10.16 11.51 13.38
N LYS A 73 -9.94 10.69 12.36
CA LYS A 73 -10.27 10.97 10.95
C LYS A 73 -10.76 9.68 10.31
N ASN A 74 -11.44 9.82 9.19
CA ASN A 74 -11.78 8.69 8.35
C ASN A 74 -10.52 8.22 7.61
N TYR A 75 -10.29 6.93 7.61
CA TYR A 75 -9.11 6.32 6.97
C TYR A 75 -9.42 4.89 6.52
N ASP A 76 -8.79 4.51 5.42
CA ASP A 76 -8.88 3.17 4.86
C ASP A 76 -7.49 2.61 4.58
N LEU A 77 -7.34 1.30 4.73
CA LEU A 77 -6.12 0.59 4.40
C LEU A 77 -6.39 -0.31 3.19
N ASP A 78 -5.72 -0.02 2.10
CA ASP A 78 -5.78 -0.80 0.87
C ASP A 78 -4.44 -1.50 0.62
N LEU A 79 -4.50 -2.63 -0.07
CA LEU A 79 -3.32 -3.37 -0.50
C LEU A 79 -3.17 -3.25 -2.01
N PHE A 80 -1.95 -2.99 -2.45
CA PHE A 80 -1.57 -3.02 -3.86
C PHE A 80 -0.46 -4.03 -4.08
N MET A 81 -0.59 -4.84 -5.11
CA MET A 81 0.43 -5.80 -5.49
C MET A 81 0.57 -5.95 -6.99
N SER A 82 1.77 -6.31 -7.41
CA SER A 82 2.10 -6.64 -8.79
C SER A 82 3.21 -7.68 -8.84
N TRP A 83 3.24 -8.49 -9.88
CA TRP A 83 4.17 -9.61 -10.01
C TRP A 83 5.37 -9.33 -10.88
N VAL A 84 5.25 -8.39 -11.82
CA VAL A 84 6.27 -8.17 -12.85
C VAL A 84 7.01 -6.86 -12.61
N MET A 85 8.33 -6.91 -12.71
CA MET A 85 9.17 -5.72 -12.68
C MET A 85 8.77 -4.73 -13.78
N GLY A 86 8.74 -3.45 -13.44
CA GLY A 86 8.32 -2.38 -14.34
C GLY A 86 6.83 -2.11 -14.37
N THR A 87 6.01 -2.93 -13.71
CA THR A 87 4.58 -2.67 -13.56
C THR A 87 4.38 -1.41 -12.71
N ARG A 88 3.61 -0.45 -13.25
CA ARG A 88 3.42 0.84 -12.60
C ARG A 88 1.95 1.24 -12.48
N SER A 89 1.65 2.02 -11.46
CA SER A 89 0.39 2.75 -11.37
C SER A 89 0.34 3.90 -12.39
N ILE A 90 -0.86 4.41 -12.65
CA ILE A 90 -1.01 5.66 -13.37
C ILE A 90 -0.36 6.79 -12.57
N THR A 91 0.29 7.73 -13.25
CA THR A 91 0.69 8.99 -12.62
C THR A 91 -0.57 9.76 -12.25
N HIS A 92 -0.76 10.03 -10.97
CA HIS A 92 -1.97 10.66 -10.44
C HIS A 92 -1.66 11.49 -9.20
N LYS A 93 -2.69 12.11 -8.68
CA LYS A 93 -2.69 12.77 -7.37
C LYS A 93 -3.96 12.37 -6.64
N ASP A 94 -3.86 12.18 -5.33
CA ASP A 94 -5.00 11.91 -4.47
C ASP A 94 -5.52 13.18 -3.84
N GLU A 95 -6.81 13.25 -3.58
CA GLU A 95 -7.45 14.37 -2.87
C GLU A 95 -7.31 14.25 -1.34
N TYR A 96 -6.60 13.24 -0.87
CA TYR A 96 -6.37 12.93 0.54
C TYR A 96 -4.90 12.58 0.79
N ASP A 97 -4.50 12.62 2.05
CA ASP A 97 -3.15 12.24 2.47
C ASP A 97 -2.99 10.73 2.44
N VAL A 98 -1.81 10.25 2.07
CA VAL A 98 -1.51 8.82 1.97
C VAL A 98 -0.24 8.48 2.70
N TRP A 99 -0.26 7.40 3.47
CA TRP A 99 0.92 6.72 3.98
C TRP A 99 1.10 5.38 3.27
N ILE A 100 2.26 5.17 2.70
CA ILE A 100 2.64 3.93 2.03
C ILE A 100 3.55 3.12 2.96
N LEU A 101 3.24 1.84 3.13
CA LEU A 101 4.09 0.88 3.81
C LEU A 101 4.59 -0.17 2.82
N GLY A 102 5.90 -0.32 2.70
CA GLY A 102 6.51 -1.44 1.99
C GLY A 102 6.32 -2.74 2.77
N CYS A 103 5.82 -3.78 2.11
CA CYS A 103 5.59 -5.09 2.72
C CYS A 103 6.48 -6.18 2.11
N HIS A 104 6.59 -6.19 0.79
CA HIS A 104 7.36 -7.20 0.04
C HIS A 104 7.92 -6.59 -1.23
N GLY A 105 9.15 -6.95 -1.58
CA GLY A 105 9.83 -6.41 -2.76
C GLY A 105 10.12 -4.91 -2.65
N ARG A 106 10.66 -4.36 -3.72
CA ARG A 106 11.01 -2.94 -3.84
C ARG A 106 10.03 -2.22 -4.75
N THR A 107 9.65 -1.03 -4.36
CA THR A 107 8.83 -0.14 -5.18
C THR A 107 9.51 1.21 -5.30
N LEU A 108 9.71 1.68 -6.53
CA LEU A 108 10.16 3.04 -6.79
C LEU A 108 8.96 3.96 -6.81
N TYR A 109 8.92 4.92 -5.92
CA TYR A 109 7.97 6.03 -5.94
C TYR A 109 8.62 7.27 -6.56
N LYS A 110 7.95 7.82 -7.55
CA LYS A 110 8.24 9.16 -8.07
C LYS A 110 7.20 10.09 -7.49
N VAL A 111 7.63 11.03 -6.64
CA VAL A 111 6.77 11.97 -5.93
C VAL A 111 7.23 13.38 -6.26
N GLY A 112 6.49 14.07 -7.12
CA GLY A 112 6.97 15.30 -7.74
C GLY A 112 8.28 15.04 -8.49
N TYR A 113 9.34 15.70 -8.09
CA TYR A 113 10.69 15.55 -8.67
C TYR A 113 11.59 14.60 -7.90
N LYS A 114 11.08 13.94 -6.86
CA LYS A 114 11.87 13.04 -6.00
C LYS A 114 11.61 11.59 -6.35
N GLU A 115 12.65 10.79 -6.26
CA GLU A 115 12.59 9.33 -6.43
C GLU A 115 12.99 8.65 -5.12
N ILE A 116 12.17 7.70 -4.66
CA ILE A 116 12.36 7.01 -3.40
C ILE A 116 12.08 5.52 -3.61
N ILE A 117 13.01 4.67 -3.19
CA ILE A 117 12.80 3.23 -3.16
C ILE A 117 12.24 2.86 -1.79
N VAL A 118 11.03 2.31 -1.78
CA VAL A 118 10.34 1.82 -0.59
C VAL A 118 10.55 0.31 -0.51
N GLU A 119 11.06 -0.14 0.63
CA GLU A 119 11.31 -1.54 0.95
C GLU A 119 10.47 -1.97 2.18
N LYS A 120 10.53 -3.24 2.52
CA LYS A 120 9.81 -3.79 3.68
C LYS A 120 10.08 -2.97 4.96
N GLY A 121 9.03 -2.51 5.58
CA GLY A 121 9.04 -1.74 6.83
C GLY A 121 9.19 -0.23 6.65
N ASP A 122 9.48 0.24 5.45
CA ASP A 122 9.58 1.67 5.16
C ASP A 122 8.20 2.32 5.09
N LEU A 123 8.09 3.52 5.63
CA LEU A 123 6.91 4.38 5.54
C LEU A 123 7.21 5.61 4.69
N LEU A 124 6.35 5.87 3.72
CA LEU A 124 6.40 7.06 2.87
C LEU A 124 5.08 7.83 2.99
N TYR A 125 5.17 9.09 3.40
CA TYR A 125 4.04 10.01 3.42
C TYR A 125 3.97 10.82 2.12
N ILE A 126 2.81 10.81 1.48
CA ILE A 126 2.51 11.60 0.30
C ILE A 126 1.35 12.52 0.64
N PRO A 127 1.56 13.85 0.70
CA PRO A 127 0.49 14.80 0.93
C PRO A 127 -0.55 14.77 -0.19
N LYS A 128 -1.78 15.08 0.15
CA LYS A 128 -2.86 15.27 -0.84
C LYS A 128 -2.42 16.21 -1.97
N ASN A 129 -2.97 16.00 -3.14
CA ASN A 129 -2.69 16.79 -4.36
C ASN A 129 -1.23 16.75 -4.85
N THR A 130 -0.42 15.84 -4.35
CA THR A 130 0.96 15.64 -4.83
C THR A 130 0.97 14.61 -5.95
N ILE A 131 1.50 14.98 -7.11
CA ILE A 131 1.64 14.10 -8.27
C ILE A 131 2.64 12.99 -7.94
N HIS A 132 2.23 11.76 -8.13
CA HIS A 132 3.09 10.59 -7.89
C HIS A 132 2.75 9.41 -8.78
N THR A 133 3.70 8.47 -8.86
CA THR A 133 3.52 7.16 -9.47
C THR A 133 4.37 6.13 -8.73
N ALA A 134 3.91 4.88 -8.74
CA ALA A 134 4.62 3.74 -8.15
C ALA A 134 5.02 2.75 -9.24
N ILE A 135 6.29 2.34 -9.24
CA ILE A 135 6.86 1.39 -10.19
C ILE A 135 7.43 0.21 -9.42
N GLY A 136 6.92 -0.99 -9.67
CA GLY A 136 7.47 -2.21 -9.07
C GLY A 136 8.86 -2.51 -9.64
N LEU A 137 9.84 -2.62 -8.78
CA LEU A 137 11.20 -3.06 -9.15
C LEU A 137 11.35 -4.58 -9.01
N ASP A 138 10.49 -5.18 -8.23
CA ASP A 138 10.38 -6.62 -7.98
C ASP A 138 8.90 -6.99 -7.97
N PRO A 139 8.52 -8.29 -7.91
CA PRO A 139 7.22 -8.68 -7.38
C PRO A 139 7.03 -7.99 -6.03
N ARG A 140 5.95 -7.24 -5.86
CA ARG A 140 5.82 -6.32 -4.75
C ARG A 140 4.45 -6.33 -4.10
N ILE A 141 4.43 -6.02 -2.81
CA ILE A 141 3.23 -5.75 -2.03
C ILE A 141 3.47 -4.50 -1.21
N ILE A 142 2.55 -3.55 -1.29
CA ILE A 142 2.49 -2.37 -0.43
C ILE A 142 1.12 -2.24 0.22
N LEU A 143 1.08 -1.61 1.38
CA LEU A 143 -0.15 -1.15 2.01
C LEU A 143 -0.23 0.37 1.88
N SER A 144 -1.41 0.86 1.56
CA SER A 144 -1.70 2.28 1.40
C SER A 144 -2.79 2.70 2.39
N LEU A 145 -2.43 3.55 3.35
CA LEU A 145 -3.37 4.16 4.28
C LEU A 145 -3.80 5.52 3.74
N GLY A 146 -5.02 5.60 3.24
CA GLY A 146 -5.65 6.86 2.87
C GLY A 146 -6.27 7.54 4.09
N ILE A 147 -6.00 8.83 4.29
CA ILE A 147 -6.55 9.62 5.40
C ILE A 147 -7.42 10.72 4.82
N TYR A 148 -8.72 10.55 4.99
CA TYR A 148 -9.72 11.47 4.46
C TYR A 148 -9.99 12.58 5.47
N ASN A 149 -10.00 13.82 5.01
CA ASN A 149 -10.51 14.93 5.79
C ASN A 149 -12.02 15.02 5.60
N ASP A 150 -12.71 15.24 6.69
CA ASP A 150 -14.13 15.60 6.65
C ASP A 150 -14.34 16.94 5.93
#